data_7e3ff7873f82124bfe6a6455d04fef09
#
_entry.id   7e3ff7873f82124bfe6a6455d04fef09
#
_cell.length_a   1.000
_cell.length_b   1.000
_cell.length_c   1.000
_cell.angle_alpha   90.00
_cell.angle_beta   90.00
_cell.angle_gamma   90.00
#
_symmetry.space_group_name_H-M   'P 1'
#
loop_
_entity.id
_entity.type
_entity.pdbx_description
1 polymer ?
#
loop_
_entity_poly.entity_id
_entity_poly.type
_entity_poly.pdbx_seq_one_letter_code
_entity_poly.pdbx_strand_id
1 'polypeptide(L)'
;MAEQGKPGELARNELRASHQDRDKIVEVLREAAGDGRLNAEELDERLEAALTAKTYGELSVLVTDLPAAPQAMPLSPATAKELVKIDCRSGHAKRDGRWMVPQRIQAKVTSGHVTLDLTQAEISQRTLRIDTDVRSGHLIIITRPGIVAEADDVVVRSGHINIRHPWRADVPEILRIQIAGRVGSGHIQVRPPRRNLWQWLARRPRPYAHAR
;
A
#
# COMPACT_ATOMS: atom_id res chain seq x y z
N MET A 1 -6.26 -38.01 -14.94
CA MET A 1 -5.40 -37.05 -15.69
C MET A 1 -4.89 -36.04 -14.69
N ALA A 2 -3.62 -36.11 -14.35
CA ALA A 2 -3.00 -35.23 -13.36
C ALA A 2 -2.70 -33.89 -14.03
N GLU A 3 -3.26 -32.81 -13.49
CA GLU A 3 -3.02 -31.44 -13.89
C GLU A 3 -1.58 -31.08 -13.49
N GLN A 4 -0.69 -30.98 -14.47
CA GLN A 4 0.68 -30.55 -14.27
C GLN A 4 0.70 -29.05 -13.98
N GLY A 5 0.83 -28.69 -12.70
CA GLY A 5 1.09 -27.31 -12.28
C GLY A 5 2.30 -26.73 -13.02
N LYS A 6 2.20 -25.48 -13.42
CA LYS A 6 3.27 -24.77 -14.16
C LYS A 6 4.58 -24.77 -13.38
N PRO A 7 5.74 -25.05 -14.00
CA PRO A 7 7.04 -25.19 -13.28
C PRO A 7 7.45 -23.98 -12.45
N GLY A 8 6.92 -22.79 -12.69
CA GLY A 8 7.18 -21.60 -11.90
C GLY A 8 6.38 -21.48 -10.59
N GLU A 9 5.26 -22.19 -10.45
CA GLU A 9 4.43 -22.22 -9.25
C GLU A 9 4.98 -23.17 -8.19
N LEU A 10 5.47 -24.33 -8.61
CA LEU A 10 6.11 -25.30 -7.72
C LEU A 10 7.36 -24.71 -7.03
N ALA A 11 8.21 -24.03 -7.81
CA ALA A 11 9.40 -23.35 -7.27
C ALA A 11 9.05 -22.22 -6.27
N ARG A 12 7.88 -21.59 -6.41
CA ARG A 12 7.44 -20.50 -5.52
C ARG A 12 6.90 -21.01 -4.19
N ASN A 13 6.22 -22.15 -4.22
CA ASN A 13 5.65 -22.78 -3.02
C ASN A 13 6.71 -23.34 -2.07
N GLU A 14 7.88 -23.70 -2.60
CA GLU A 14 9.00 -24.21 -1.81
C GLU A 14 9.84 -23.12 -1.13
N LEU A 15 9.64 -21.84 -1.50
CA LEU A 15 10.37 -20.74 -0.89
C LEU A 15 9.98 -20.55 0.58
N ARG A 16 10.98 -20.21 1.41
CA ARG A 16 10.75 -19.96 2.83
C ARG A 16 9.97 -18.67 3.06
N ALA A 17 8.96 -18.78 3.91
CA ALA A 17 8.17 -17.64 4.38
C ALA A 17 8.91 -16.88 5.49
N SER A 18 8.88 -15.55 5.42
CA SER A 18 9.38 -14.68 6.47
C SER A 18 8.35 -14.49 7.60
N HIS A 19 8.76 -13.92 8.74
CA HIS A 19 7.84 -13.53 9.80
C HIS A 19 6.77 -12.58 9.27
N GLN A 20 7.16 -11.61 8.45
CA GLN A 20 6.23 -10.64 7.86
C GLN A 20 5.20 -11.29 6.92
N ASP A 21 5.55 -12.38 6.24
CA ASP A 21 4.61 -13.09 5.36
C ASP A 21 3.60 -13.87 6.19
N ARG A 22 4.02 -14.48 7.30
CA ARG A 22 3.13 -15.13 8.28
C ARG A 22 2.17 -14.13 8.90
N ASP A 23 2.65 -12.95 9.33
CA ASP A 23 1.81 -11.89 9.90
C ASP A 23 0.72 -11.44 8.92
N LYS A 24 1.02 -11.35 7.62
CA LYS A 24 0.01 -11.03 6.60
C LYS A 24 -1.10 -12.07 6.51
N ILE A 25 -0.75 -13.36 6.57
CA ILE A 25 -1.75 -14.43 6.54
C ILE A 25 -2.60 -14.40 7.82
N VAL A 26 -2.01 -14.16 8.97
CA VAL A 26 -2.72 -13.97 10.24
C VAL A 26 -3.77 -12.85 10.13
N GLU A 27 -3.43 -11.72 9.51
CA GLU A 27 -4.39 -10.63 9.28
C GLU A 27 -5.54 -11.03 8.35
N VAL A 28 -5.25 -11.78 7.27
CA VAL A 28 -6.28 -12.29 6.35
C VAL A 28 -7.24 -13.26 7.07
N LEU A 29 -6.71 -14.14 7.91
CA LEU A 29 -7.53 -15.08 8.69
C LEU A 29 -8.43 -14.36 9.70
N ARG A 30 -7.91 -13.34 10.38
CA ARG A 30 -8.70 -12.51 11.31
C ARG A 30 -9.81 -11.73 10.60
N GLU A 31 -9.53 -11.18 9.43
CA GLU A 31 -10.53 -10.49 8.61
C GLU A 31 -11.63 -11.47 8.17
N ALA A 32 -11.26 -12.67 7.72
CA ALA A 32 -12.21 -13.70 7.33
C ALA A 32 -13.11 -14.18 8.49
N ALA A 33 -12.56 -14.26 9.71
CA ALA A 33 -13.34 -14.57 10.90
C ALA A 33 -14.26 -13.41 11.28
N GLY A 34 -13.80 -12.17 11.19
CA GLY A 34 -14.63 -10.98 11.38
C GLY A 34 -15.80 -10.88 10.42
N ASP A 35 -15.64 -11.38 9.20
CA ASP A 35 -16.67 -11.48 8.16
C ASP A 35 -17.60 -12.72 8.35
N GLY A 36 -17.33 -13.56 9.36
CA GLY A 36 -18.10 -14.78 9.62
C GLY A 36 -17.84 -15.93 8.64
N ARG A 37 -16.73 -15.89 7.90
CA ARG A 37 -16.32 -16.95 6.96
C ARG A 37 -15.55 -18.08 7.62
N LEU A 38 -14.95 -17.81 8.77
CA LEU A 38 -14.30 -18.77 9.65
C LEU A 38 -15.00 -18.73 11.01
N ASN A 39 -15.25 -19.91 11.58
CA ASN A 39 -15.65 -20.01 12.98
C ASN A 39 -14.43 -19.89 13.90
N ALA A 40 -14.64 -19.83 15.22
CA ALA A 40 -13.57 -19.62 16.19
C ALA A 40 -12.55 -20.76 16.19
N GLU A 41 -13.02 -22.00 16.07
CA GLU A 41 -12.17 -23.21 16.08
C GLU A 41 -11.29 -23.26 14.81
N GLU A 42 -11.88 -23.01 13.65
CA GLU A 42 -11.16 -22.93 12.36
C GLU A 42 -10.14 -21.78 12.35
N LEU A 43 -10.47 -20.64 12.98
CA LEU A 43 -9.52 -19.53 13.10
C LEU A 43 -8.31 -19.92 13.94
N ASP A 44 -8.51 -20.52 15.11
CA ASP A 44 -7.43 -20.91 16.01
C ASP A 44 -6.49 -21.93 15.36
N GLU A 45 -7.03 -22.97 14.72
CA GLU A 45 -6.26 -23.96 13.98
C GLU A 45 -5.40 -23.35 12.87
N ARG A 46 -6.00 -22.46 12.07
CA ARG A 46 -5.30 -21.82 10.97
C ARG A 46 -4.28 -20.77 11.44
N LEU A 47 -4.52 -20.08 12.56
CA LEU A 47 -3.55 -19.18 13.18
C LEU A 47 -2.31 -19.92 13.66
N GLU A 48 -2.48 -21.07 14.33
CA GLU A 48 -1.36 -21.90 14.77
C GLU A 48 -0.55 -22.41 13.58
N ALA A 49 -1.23 -22.90 12.54
CA ALA A 49 -0.60 -23.37 11.30
C ALA A 49 0.14 -22.21 10.59
N ALA A 50 -0.42 -21.01 10.54
CA ALA A 50 0.21 -19.86 9.90
C ALA A 50 1.49 -19.41 10.64
N LEU A 51 1.48 -19.43 11.97
CA LEU A 51 2.64 -19.04 12.79
C LEU A 51 3.80 -20.05 12.70
N THR A 52 3.49 -21.32 12.45
CA THR A 52 4.47 -22.42 12.35
C THR A 52 4.90 -22.69 10.91
N ALA A 53 4.20 -22.19 9.91
CA ALA A 53 4.47 -22.39 8.49
C ALA A 53 5.89 -21.94 8.11
N LYS A 54 6.57 -22.78 7.33
CA LYS A 54 7.95 -22.55 6.89
C LYS A 54 8.04 -22.08 5.44
N THR A 55 7.05 -22.40 4.62
CA THR A 55 7.05 -22.12 3.19
C THR A 55 5.81 -21.36 2.74
N TYR A 56 5.90 -20.72 1.57
CA TYR A 56 4.74 -20.07 0.96
C TYR A 56 3.64 -21.05 0.56
N GLY A 57 4.01 -22.30 0.23
CA GLY A 57 3.04 -23.37 -0.06
C GLY A 57 2.17 -23.65 1.16
N GLU A 58 2.77 -23.83 2.32
CA GLU A 58 2.07 -24.05 3.59
C GLU A 58 1.15 -22.88 3.93
N LEU A 59 1.59 -21.64 3.73
CA LEU A 59 0.76 -20.44 3.96
C LEU A 59 -0.40 -20.33 2.96
N SER A 60 -0.19 -20.69 1.70
CA SER A 60 -1.21 -20.55 0.65
C SER A 60 -2.40 -21.48 0.87
N VAL A 61 -2.17 -22.66 1.40
CA VAL A 61 -3.23 -23.64 1.70
C VAL A 61 -4.22 -23.10 2.73
N LEU A 62 -3.75 -22.31 3.71
CA LEU A 62 -4.58 -21.78 4.79
C LEU A 62 -5.61 -20.74 4.35
N VAL A 63 -5.45 -20.19 3.16
CA VAL A 63 -6.31 -19.13 2.62
C VAL A 63 -6.93 -19.51 1.25
N THR A 64 -6.73 -20.75 0.80
CA THR A 64 -7.15 -21.18 -0.55
C THR A 64 -8.68 -21.17 -0.72
N ASP A 65 -9.41 -21.50 0.32
CA ASP A 65 -10.87 -21.51 0.37
C ASP A 65 -11.47 -20.17 0.76
N LEU A 66 -10.64 -19.25 1.23
CA LEU A 66 -11.07 -17.89 1.49
C LEU A 66 -11.05 -17.12 0.17
N PRO A 67 -12.09 -16.34 -0.16
CA PRO A 67 -11.97 -15.41 -1.25
C PRO A 67 -10.74 -14.57 -0.94
N ALA A 68 -9.77 -14.57 -1.85
CA ALA A 68 -8.61 -13.70 -1.72
C ALA A 68 -9.12 -12.35 -1.23
N ALA A 69 -8.56 -11.87 -0.10
CA ALA A 69 -8.99 -10.61 0.52
C ALA A 69 -9.26 -9.63 -0.61
N PRO A 70 -10.34 -8.87 -0.64
CA PRO A 70 -10.95 -8.35 -1.84
C PRO A 70 -9.90 -7.69 -2.75
N GLN A 71 -9.25 -8.54 -3.53
CA GLN A 71 -8.57 -8.12 -4.73
C GLN A 71 -9.71 -7.70 -5.63
N ALA A 72 -10.04 -6.41 -5.50
CA ALA A 72 -10.88 -5.70 -6.44
C ALA A 72 -11.92 -6.63 -7.10
N MET A 73 -13.11 -6.76 -6.50
CA MET A 73 -14.30 -6.99 -7.34
C MET A 73 -14.09 -6.14 -8.60
N PRO A 74 -14.38 -6.70 -9.82
CA PRO A 74 -14.38 -5.85 -11.00
C PRO A 74 -15.30 -4.69 -10.66
N LEU A 75 -14.69 -3.55 -10.37
CA LEU A 75 -15.42 -2.33 -10.10
C LEU A 75 -16.22 -2.08 -11.36
N SER A 76 -17.55 -2.21 -11.28
CA SER A 76 -18.41 -1.36 -12.11
C SER A 76 -17.74 0.00 -12.18
N PRO A 77 -17.77 0.74 -13.28
CA PRO A 77 -17.05 2.00 -13.40
C PRO A 77 -17.43 2.88 -12.21
N ALA A 78 -16.71 2.70 -11.12
CA ALA A 78 -16.95 3.41 -9.88
C ALA A 78 -16.53 4.83 -10.19
N THR A 79 -17.51 5.70 -10.29
CA THR A 79 -17.31 7.13 -10.31
C THR A 79 -16.31 7.45 -9.20
N ALA A 80 -15.14 7.96 -9.55
CA ALA A 80 -14.09 8.25 -8.58
C ALA A 80 -14.72 9.04 -7.43
N LYS A 81 -14.60 8.56 -6.19
CA LYS A 81 -15.18 9.27 -5.04
C LYS A 81 -14.60 10.68 -5.04
N GLU A 82 -15.47 11.69 -5.05
CA GLU A 82 -15.00 13.07 -5.04
C GLU A 82 -14.11 13.36 -3.84
N LEU A 83 -14.44 12.78 -2.68
CA LEU A 83 -13.73 12.99 -1.41
C LEU A 83 -13.52 11.69 -0.66
N VAL A 84 -12.28 11.48 -0.22
CA VAL A 84 -11.90 10.41 0.73
C VAL A 84 -11.41 11.06 2.02
N LYS A 85 -11.96 10.65 3.16
CA LYS A 85 -11.52 11.10 4.49
C LYS A 85 -10.74 9.99 5.17
N ILE A 86 -9.57 10.34 5.72
CA ILE A 86 -8.70 9.45 6.50
C ILE A 86 -8.44 10.14 7.84
N ASP A 87 -8.94 9.56 8.93
CA ASP A 87 -8.66 10.03 10.30
C ASP A 87 -7.87 8.92 11.02
N CYS A 88 -6.58 9.16 11.21
CA CYS A 88 -5.66 8.25 11.89
C CYS A 88 -5.20 8.89 13.21
N ARG A 89 -5.80 8.48 14.30
CA ARG A 89 -5.45 8.99 15.65
C ARG A 89 -4.18 8.34 16.17
N SER A 90 -4.08 7.01 16.06
CA SER A 90 -2.93 6.19 16.42
C SER A 90 -2.90 4.96 15.49
N GLY A 91 -1.74 4.31 15.36
CA GLY A 91 -1.60 3.13 14.51
C GLY A 91 -1.28 3.47 13.05
N HIS A 92 -1.65 2.58 12.12
CA HIS A 92 -1.29 2.68 10.71
C HIS A 92 -2.53 2.60 9.84
N ALA A 93 -2.67 3.54 8.92
CA ALA A 93 -3.63 3.46 7.84
C ALA A 93 -2.84 3.39 6.52
N LYS A 94 -3.06 2.35 5.73
CA LYS A 94 -2.39 2.15 4.45
C LYS A 94 -3.40 2.01 3.33
N ARG A 95 -3.13 2.64 2.21
CA ARG A 95 -3.88 2.47 0.98
C ARG A 95 -2.92 2.15 -0.14
N ASP A 96 -2.98 0.93 -0.64
CA ASP A 96 -2.08 0.40 -1.68
C ASP A 96 -2.83 -0.47 -2.68
N GLY A 97 -2.10 -1.03 -3.64
CA GLY A 97 -2.64 -1.84 -4.72
C GLY A 97 -3.40 -1.00 -5.76
N ARG A 98 -4.38 -1.64 -6.40
CA ARG A 98 -5.23 -1.00 -7.39
C ARG A 98 -6.40 -0.30 -6.70
N TRP A 99 -6.34 1.02 -6.61
CA TRP A 99 -7.44 1.83 -6.11
C TRP A 99 -7.59 3.08 -6.96
N MET A 100 -8.81 3.53 -7.10
CA MET A 100 -9.11 4.73 -7.87
C MET A 100 -8.76 5.98 -7.05
N VAL A 101 -7.94 6.85 -7.62
CA VAL A 101 -7.52 8.09 -6.98
C VAL A 101 -8.70 9.06 -6.94
N PRO A 102 -9.13 9.56 -5.75
CA PRO A 102 -10.21 10.53 -5.64
C PRO A 102 -9.73 11.92 -6.07
N GLN A 103 -10.65 12.85 -6.30
CA GLN A 103 -10.28 14.24 -6.58
C GLN A 103 -9.66 14.92 -5.36
N ARG A 104 -10.13 14.53 -4.15
CA ARG A 104 -9.69 15.14 -2.89
C ARG A 104 -9.53 14.11 -1.80
N ILE A 105 -8.46 14.24 -1.02
CA ILE A 105 -8.22 13.46 0.20
C ILE A 105 -8.12 14.43 1.38
N GLN A 106 -8.86 14.16 2.45
CA GLN A 106 -8.67 14.83 3.73
C GLN A 106 -7.96 13.85 4.67
N ALA A 107 -6.71 14.15 5.02
CA ALA A 107 -5.88 13.30 5.88
C ALA A 107 -5.64 14.00 7.23
N LYS A 108 -6.24 13.47 8.29
CA LYS A 108 -5.99 13.91 9.66
C LYS A 108 -5.18 12.85 10.38
N VAL A 109 -3.98 13.23 10.83
CA VAL A 109 -3.02 12.31 11.46
C VAL A 109 -2.60 12.88 12.82
N THR A 110 -3.01 12.24 13.91
CA THR A 110 -2.67 12.73 15.25
C THR A 110 -1.33 12.19 15.72
N SER A 111 -1.17 10.87 15.89
CA SER A 111 0.09 10.22 16.32
C SER A 111 0.43 8.99 15.50
N GLY A 112 -0.36 8.67 14.48
CA GLY A 112 -0.22 7.48 13.66
C GLY A 112 0.58 7.71 12.38
N HIS A 113 0.51 6.70 11.51
CA HIS A 113 1.12 6.73 10.19
C HIS A 113 0.07 6.51 9.12
N VAL A 114 0.03 7.37 8.12
CA VAL A 114 -0.81 7.18 6.93
C VAL A 114 0.10 6.97 5.73
N THR A 115 -0.11 5.89 4.98
CA THR A 115 0.63 5.61 3.75
C THR A 115 -0.33 5.53 2.57
N LEU A 116 -0.10 6.38 1.58
CA LEU A 116 -0.81 6.39 0.31
C LEU A 116 0.15 5.90 -0.78
N ASP A 117 -0.07 4.69 -1.29
CA ASP A 117 0.74 4.13 -2.38
C ASP A 117 0.02 4.32 -3.71
N LEU A 118 0.59 5.19 -4.56
CA LEU A 118 0.06 5.52 -5.88
C LEU A 118 0.75 4.74 -7.01
N THR A 119 1.62 3.78 -6.68
CA THR A 119 2.40 3.07 -7.70
C THR A 119 1.52 2.24 -8.64
N GLN A 120 0.44 1.65 -8.12
CA GLN A 120 -0.52 0.85 -8.86
C GLN A 120 -1.92 1.48 -8.92
N ALA A 121 -2.09 2.68 -8.39
CA ALA A 121 -3.37 3.36 -8.35
C ALA A 121 -3.86 3.73 -9.76
N GLU A 122 -5.17 3.67 -9.96
CA GLU A 122 -5.85 4.08 -11.18
C GLU A 122 -6.12 5.59 -11.13
N ILE A 123 -5.52 6.32 -12.06
CA ILE A 123 -5.58 7.77 -12.13
C ILE A 123 -6.55 8.15 -13.26
N SER A 124 -7.69 8.69 -12.89
CA SER A 124 -8.72 9.16 -13.83
C SER A 124 -8.72 10.69 -14.00
N GLN A 125 -8.02 11.41 -13.14
CA GLN A 125 -7.94 12.87 -13.16
C GLN A 125 -6.49 13.35 -13.14
N ARG A 126 -6.28 14.61 -13.57
CA ARG A 126 -4.95 15.23 -13.63
C ARG A 126 -4.48 15.84 -12.32
N THR A 127 -5.40 16.10 -11.39
CA THR A 127 -5.07 16.77 -10.12
C THR A 127 -5.70 16.03 -8.95
N LEU A 128 -4.90 15.78 -7.91
CA LEU A 128 -5.32 15.28 -6.61
C LEU A 128 -5.03 16.34 -5.56
N ARG A 129 -6.07 16.84 -4.87
CA ARG A 129 -5.88 17.71 -3.71
C ARG A 129 -5.83 16.90 -2.42
N ILE A 130 -4.81 17.12 -1.60
CA ILE A 130 -4.66 16.50 -0.29
C ILE A 130 -4.66 17.59 0.79
N ASP A 131 -5.75 17.69 1.53
CA ASP A 131 -5.82 18.58 2.68
C ASP A 131 -5.34 17.81 3.92
N THR A 132 -4.32 18.32 4.59
CA THR A 132 -3.63 17.63 5.69
C THR A 132 -3.74 18.37 7.01
N ASP A 133 -3.94 17.62 8.10
CA ASP A 133 -3.75 18.08 9.48
C ASP A 133 -2.92 17.02 10.21
N VAL A 134 -1.58 17.17 10.15
CA VAL A 134 -0.63 16.25 10.75
C VAL A 134 -0.08 16.84 12.04
N ARG A 135 -0.45 16.28 13.20
CA ARG A 135 0.02 16.80 14.51
C ARG A 135 1.39 16.27 14.88
N SER A 136 1.52 14.95 15.17
CA SER A 136 2.78 14.31 15.56
C SER A 136 3.08 13.04 14.75
N GLY A 137 2.22 12.68 13.81
CA GLY A 137 2.34 11.48 13.00
C GLY A 137 3.07 11.70 11.67
N HIS A 138 2.95 10.71 10.80
CA HIS A 138 3.60 10.73 9.48
C HIS A 138 2.58 10.50 8.38
N LEU A 139 2.65 11.32 7.34
CA LEU A 139 1.95 11.09 6.08
C LEU A 139 2.99 10.73 5.01
N ILE A 140 2.92 9.52 4.48
CA ILE A 140 3.84 9.01 3.47
C ILE A 140 3.06 8.82 2.17
N ILE A 141 3.53 9.44 1.09
CA ILE A 141 2.97 9.30 -0.25
C ILE A 141 4.04 8.65 -1.13
N ILE A 142 3.72 7.47 -1.67
CA ILE A 142 4.62 6.74 -2.56
C ILE A 142 4.17 6.98 -3.99
N THR A 143 5.06 7.55 -4.82
CA THR A 143 4.74 8.00 -6.17
C THR A 143 5.54 7.23 -7.21
N ARG A 144 5.01 7.14 -8.45
CA ARG A 144 5.71 6.64 -9.64
C ARG A 144 6.07 7.79 -10.58
N PRO A 145 6.91 7.58 -11.63
CA PRO A 145 7.18 8.58 -12.66
C PRO A 145 5.89 9.11 -13.29
N GLY A 146 5.86 10.39 -13.60
CA GLY A 146 4.68 11.11 -14.09
C GLY A 146 3.77 11.65 -12.98
N ILE A 147 4.05 11.37 -11.69
CA ILE A 147 3.34 11.96 -10.56
C ILE A 147 4.24 13.04 -9.94
N VAL A 148 3.74 14.27 -9.94
CA VAL A 148 4.39 15.45 -9.37
C VAL A 148 3.64 15.84 -8.10
N ALA A 149 4.35 16.18 -7.02
CA ALA A 149 3.74 16.66 -5.78
C ALA A 149 4.28 18.05 -5.43
N GLU A 150 3.37 18.93 -5.05
CA GLU A 150 3.62 20.30 -4.63
C GLU A 150 3.00 20.51 -3.24
N ALA A 151 3.68 21.24 -2.36
CA ALA A 151 3.23 21.50 -1.00
C ALA A 151 3.37 22.99 -0.65
N ASP A 152 2.86 23.84 -1.54
CA ASP A 152 3.03 25.30 -1.44
C ASP A 152 2.11 25.91 -0.36
N ASP A 153 0.96 25.28 -0.11
CA ASP A 153 -0.06 25.76 0.84
C ASP A 153 0.01 25.01 2.19
N VAL A 154 1.21 24.61 2.66
CA VAL A 154 1.35 23.89 3.93
C VAL A 154 2.05 24.75 4.98
N VAL A 155 1.40 24.95 6.11
CA VAL A 155 1.98 25.62 7.27
C VAL A 155 2.67 24.60 8.16
N VAL A 156 3.99 24.72 8.31
CA VAL A 156 4.82 23.84 9.16
C VAL A 156 5.22 24.56 10.43
N ARG A 157 4.97 23.96 11.60
CA ARG A 157 5.41 24.53 12.91
C ARG A 157 6.77 24.01 13.34
N SER A 158 6.89 22.70 13.60
CA SER A 158 8.12 22.07 14.12
C SER A 158 8.50 20.82 13.33
N GLY A 159 7.62 20.35 12.44
CA GLY A 159 7.84 19.19 11.59
C GLY A 159 8.62 19.53 10.34
N HIS A 160 8.60 18.63 9.39
CA HIS A 160 9.16 18.90 8.07
C HIS A 160 8.41 18.20 6.93
N ILE A 161 8.61 18.73 5.74
CA ILE A 161 8.12 18.17 4.49
C ILE A 161 9.31 17.78 3.64
N ASN A 162 9.32 16.56 3.13
CA ASN A 162 10.35 16.07 2.25
C ASN A 162 9.69 15.51 0.97
N ILE A 163 9.88 16.19 -0.14
CA ILE A 163 9.34 15.79 -1.44
C ILE A 163 10.51 15.33 -2.31
N ARG A 164 10.50 14.05 -2.67
CA ARG A 164 11.45 13.45 -3.61
C ARG A 164 10.69 12.91 -4.80
N HIS A 165 10.81 13.59 -5.92
CA HIS A 165 10.19 13.12 -7.15
C HIS A 165 11.01 11.99 -7.77
N PRO A 166 10.36 10.95 -8.31
CA PRO A 166 11.01 10.00 -9.22
C PRO A 166 11.17 10.67 -10.60
N TRP A 167 11.99 11.73 -10.65
CA TRP A 167 12.13 12.56 -11.83
C TRP A 167 12.75 11.76 -12.99
N ARG A 168 12.06 11.77 -14.13
CA ARG A 168 12.58 11.41 -15.45
C ARG A 168 12.06 12.47 -16.40
N ALA A 169 12.96 13.17 -17.04
CA ALA A 169 12.62 14.26 -17.96
C ALA A 169 11.79 13.81 -19.18
N ASP A 170 11.84 12.51 -19.48
CA ASP A 170 11.17 11.85 -20.59
C ASP A 170 9.75 11.35 -20.30
N VAL A 171 9.29 11.45 -19.04
CA VAL A 171 7.96 10.95 -18.65
C VAL A 171 6.98 12.10 -18.51
N PRO A 172 5.87 12.10 -19.29
CA PRO A 172 4.85 13.14 -19.17
C PRO A 172 4.18 13.12 -17.79
N GLU A 173 3.77 14.28 -17.32
CA GLU A 173 2.99 14.42 -16.10
C GLU A 173 1.59 13.82 -16.30
N ILE A 174 1.25 12.83 -15.46
CA ILE A 174 -0.05 12.14 -15.47
C ILE A 174 -0.93 12.57 -14.28
N LEU A 175 -0.31 12.99 -13.17
CA LEU A 175 -1.02 13.44 -11.97
C LEU A 175 -0.21 14.49 -11.23
N ARG A 176 -0.86 15.60 -10.87
CA ARG A 176 -0.35 16.63 -9.96
C ARG A 176 -1.00 16.48 -8.59
N ILE A 177 -0.20 16.31 -7.54
CA ILE A 177 -0.67 16.28 -6.17
C ILE A 177 -0.45 17.65 -5.54
N GLN A 178 -1.51 18.28 -5.11
CA GLN A 178 -1.48 19.55 -4.38
C GLN A 178 -1.71 19.27 -2.90
N ILE A 179 -0.71 19.48 -2.07
CA ILE A 179 -0.79 19.25 -0.63
C ILE A 179 -0.98 20.61 0.04
N ALA A 180 -2.04 20.70 0.85
CA ALA A 180 -2.37 21.90 1.61
C ALA A 180 -2.69 21.55 3.07
N GLY A 181 -2.54 22.49 3.99
CA GLY A 181 -2.95 22.32 5.38
C GLY A 181 -1.86 22.59 6.41
N ARG A 182 -1.78 21.78 7.46
CA ARG A 182 -0.90 22.06 8.62
C ARG A 182 -0.10 20.83 9.03
N VAL A 183 1.16 21.07 9.44
CA VAL A 183 2.06 20.09 10.03
C VAL A 183 2.56 20.62 11.36
N GLY A 184 2.23 19.95 12.46
CA GLY A 184 2.74 20.25 13.80
C GLY A 184 4.18 19.78 13.98
N SER A 185 4.39 18.73 14.79
CA SER A 185 5.68 18.06 14.99
C SER A 185 5.88 16.83 14.08
N GLY A 186 4.93 16.55 13.22
CA GLY A 186 4.94 15.40 12.34
C GLY A 186 5.71 15.64 11.04
N HIS A 187 5.58 14.68 10.12
CA HIS A 187 6.31 14.71 8.85
C HIS A 187 5.40 14.35 7.68
N ILE A 188 5.60 15.06 6.57
CA ILE A 188 5.05 14.65 5.27
C ILE A 188 6.21 14.20 4.39
N GLN A 189 6.14 12.99 3.86
CA GLN A 189 7.15 12.45 2.97
C GLN A 189 6.54 11.98 1.66
N VAL A 190 6.95 12.60 0.55
CA VAL A 190 6.68 12.11 -0.80
C VAL A 190 7.95 11.47 -1.34
N ARG A 191 7.86 10.21 -1.78
CA ARG A 191 9.03 9.47 -2.24
C ARG A 191 8.69 8.38 -3.26
N PRO A 192 9.65 7.95 -4.07
CA PRO A 192 9.50 6.75 -4.88
C PRO A 192 9.42 5.48 -4.02
N PRO A 193 8.93 4.36 -4.57
CA PRO A 193 8.89 3.09 -3.86
C PRO A 193 10.31 2.64 -3.48
N ARG A 194 10.43 2.05 -2.30
CA ARG A 194 11.68 1.39 -1.90
C ARG A 194 11.86 0.13 -2.72
N ARG A 195 13.11 -0.22 -3.01
CA ARG A 195 13.42 -1.51 -3.62
C ARG A 195 12.97 -2.64 -2.69
N ASN A 196 12.24 -3.60 -3.21
CA ASN A 196 12.07 -4.88 -2.56
C ASN A 196 13.41 -5.61 -2.56
N LEU A 197 13.72 -6.32 -1.46
CA LEU A 197 14.94 -7.11 -1.30
C LEU A 197 15.17 -8.04 -2.52
N TRP A 198 14.10 -8.58 -3.08
CA TRP A 198 14.08 -9.43 -4.28
C TRP A 198 14.54 -8.71 -5.56
N GLN A 199 14.20 -7.44 -5.72
CA GLN A 199 14.66 -6.64 -6.85
C GLN A 199 16.15 -6.30 -6.73
N TRP A 200 16.66 -6.20 -5.50
CA TRP A 200 18.08 -6.04 -5.23
C TRP A 200 18.84 -7.34 -5.52
N LEU A 201 18.32 -8.49 -5.06
CA LEU A 201 18.94 -9.81 -5.27
C LEU A 201 18.94 -10.23 -6.74
N ALA A 202 17.88 -9.88 -7.47
CA ALA A 202 17.75 -10.19 -8.90
C ALA A 202 18.56 -9.25 -9.81
N ARG A 203 19.42 -8.38 -9.27
CA ARG A 203 20.19 -7.34 -10.01
C ARG A 203 19.38 -6.52 -11.00
N ARG A 204 18.05 -6.45 -10.84
CA ARG A 204 17.21 -5.61 -11.69
C ARG A 204 17.48 -4.14 -11.40
N PRO A 205 17.57 -3.26 -12.43
CA PRO A 205 17.75 -1.83 -12.24
C PRO A 205 16.61 -1.29 -11.33
N ARG A 206 16.88 -0.18 -10.64
CA ARG A 206 15.84 0.49 -9.83
C ARG A 206 14.62 0.71 -10.70
N PRO A 207 13.41 0.42 -10.25
CA PRO A 207 12.20 0.61 -11.06
C PRO A 207 12.09 2.06 -11.58
N TYR A 208 12.86 2.99 -11.03
CA TYR A 208 12.92 4.39 -11.45
C TYR A 208 14.31 4.97 -11.16
N ALA A 209 15.38 4.34 -11.67
CA ALA A 209 16.73 4.87 -11.51
C ALA A 209 16.86 6.18 -12.31
N HIS A 210 17.36 7.22 -11.64
CA HIS A 210 17.76 8.45 -12.32
C HIS A 210 18.86 8.11 -13.34
N ALA A 211 18.66 8.43 -14.61
CA ALA A 211 19.76 8.59 -15.53
C ALA A 211 20.54 9.83 -15.06
N ARG A 212 21.85 9.66 -14.86
CA ARG A 212 22.78 10.79 -14.67
C ARG A 212 22.91 11.52 -16.00
#